data_6695575cd68e4256f5f5750c08059ea3
#
_entry.id   6695575cd68e4256f5f5750c08059ea3
#
_cell.length_a   1.000
_cell.length_b   1.000
_cell.length_c   1.000
_cell.angle_alpha   90.00
_cell.angle_beta   90.00
_cell.angle_gamma   90.00
#
_symmetry.space_group_name_H-M   'P 1'
#
loop_
_entity.id
_entity.type
_entity.pdbx_description
1 polymer ?
#
loop_
_entity_poly.entity_id
_entity_poly.type
_entity_poly.pdbx_seq_one_letter_code
_entity_poly.pdbx_strand_id
1 'polypeptide(L)'
;MITNFDRTANWLENCGKQPGNPFDTSVQIGCHLEEFTEFLSTLRVDSDGGKLVIDRTIADLGWLANKIKSGAYMVYIPPHERTNALDALCDGDVTGNGICYLYKMDKRTADQRVLDANDAKLVDGKPVLLPGGKIGKPEGWKAADLTDLI
;
A
#
# COMPACT_ATOMS: atom_id res chain seq x y z
N MET A 1 -11.82 15.10 13.96
CA MET A 1 -11.81 14.81 12.49
C MET A 1 -11.12 13.45 12.33
N ILE A 2 -11.76 12.47 11.70
CA ILE A 2 -11.16 11.14 11.44
C ILE A 2 -10.09 11.30 10.37
N THR A 3 -8.86 10.87 10.65
CA THR A 3 -7.73 10.95 9.73
C THR A 3 -7.71 9.75 8.77
N ASN A 4 -6.87 9.82 7.72
CA ASN A 4 -6.63 8.67 6.83
C ASN A 4 -6.03 7.49 7.61
N PHE A 5 -5.18 7.77 8.61
CA PHE A 5 -4.63 6.76 9.51
C PHE A 5 -5.76 6.06 10.30
N ASP A 6 -6.67 6.81 10.91
CA ASP A 6 -7.79 6.24 11.68
C ASP A 6 -8.69 5.37 10.80
N ARG A 7 -8.99 5.80 9.57
CA ARG A 7 -9.77 5.01 8.61
C ARG A 7 -9.08 3.71 8.23
N THR A 8 -7.77 3.77 7.96
CA THR A 8 -6.98 2.59 7.62
C THR A 8 -6.90 1.62 8.79
N ALA A 9 -6.69 2.10 10.01
CA ALA A 9 -6.67 1.29 11.22
C ALA A 9 -8.01 0.56 11.42
N ASN A 10 -9.12 1.29 11.35
CA ASN A 10 -10.47 0.72 11.48
C ASN A 10 -10.76 -0.33 10.38
N TRP A 11 -10.34 -0.06 9.14
CA TRP A 11 -10.48 -1.03 8.06
C TRP A 11 -9.69 -2.32 8.32
N LEU A 12 -8.45 -2.22 8.78
CA LEU A 12 -7.62 -3.37 9.14
C LEU A 12 -8.24 -4.18 10.28
N GLU A 13 -8.75 -3.53 11.32
CA GLU A 13 -9.47 -4.18 12.42
C GLU A 13 -10.70 -4.94 11.94
N ASN A 14 -11.52 -4.33 11.07
CA ASN A 14 -12.68 -4.98 10.44
C ASN A 14 -12.27 -6.17 9.56
N CYS A 15 -11.06 -6.14 9.00
CA CYS A 15 -10.46 -7.27 8.28
C CYS A 15 -9.85 -8.34 9.21
N GLY A 16 -9.99 -8.21 10.54
CA GLY A 16 -9.47 -9.16 11.52
C GLY A 16 -7.96 -9.04 11.75
N LYS A 17 -7.35 -7.95 11.31
CA LYS A 17 -5.92 -7.69 11.53
C LYS A 17 -5.68 -7.15 12.93
N GLN A 18 -4.65 -7.64 13.62
CA GLN A 18 -4.40 -7.28 15.01
C GLN A 18 -3.08 -6.54 15.15
N PRO A 19 -3.06 -5.37 15.83
CA PRO A 19 -1.82 -4.69 16.17
C PRO A 19 -0.88 -5.62 16.95
N GLY A 20 0.39 -5.65 16.52
CA GLY A 20 1.40 -6.50 17.15
C GLY A 20 1.40 -7.97 16.70
N ASN A 21 0.45 -8.41 15.86
CA ASN A 21 0.52 -9.74 15.26
C ASN A 21 1.69 -9.79 14.25
N PRO A 22 2.69 -10.70 14.44
CA PRO A 22 3.87 -10.72 13.58
C PRO A 22 3.57 -11.04 12.12
N PHE A 23 2.61 -11.94 11.87
CA PHE A 23 2.23 -12.32 10.52
C PHE A 23 1.53 -11.15 9.79
N ASP A 24 0.54 -10.52 10.43
CA ASP A 24 -0.17 -9.39 9.85
C ASP A 24 0.77 -8.21 9.58
N THR A 25 1.69 -7.93 10.52
CA THR A 25 2.72 -6.89 10.35
C THR A 25 3.62 -7.18 9.16
N SER A 26 4.11 -8.43 9.04
CA SER A 26 4.96 -8.85 7.93
C SER A 26 4.22 -8.71 6.59
N VAL A 27 2.98 -9.22 6.49
CA VAL A 27 2.17 -9.11 5.29
C VAL A 27 1.91 -7.65 4.91
N GLN A 28 1.63 -6.76 5.88
CA GLN A 28 1.41 -5.34 5.61
C GLN A 28 2.67 -4.65 5.04
N ILE A 29 3.86 -5.01 5.53
CA ILE A 29 5.13 -4.55 4.93
C ILE A 29 5.24 -5.02 3.48
N GLY A 30 4.91 -6.28 3.21
CA GLY A 30 4.89 -6.82 1.83
C GLY A 30 3.92 -6.09 0.91
N CYS A 31 2.72 -5.73 1.41
CA CYS A 31 1.76 -4.92 0.65
C CYS A 31 2.31 -3.52 0.35
N HIS A 32 2.95 -2.87 1.32
CA HIS A 32 3.54 -1.55 1.11
C HIS A 32 4.64 -1.56 0.05
N LEU A 33 5.50 -2.59 0.03
CA LEU A 33 6.51 -2.77 -1.01
C LEU A 33 5.88 -3.01 -2.40
N GLU A 34 4.75 -3.73 -2.48
CA GLU A 34 4.01 -3.93 -3.73
C GLU A 34 3.51 -2.60 -4.29
N GLU A 35 2.85 -1.76 -3.48
CA GLU A 35 2.37 -0.43 -3.91
C GLU A 35 3.52 0.45 -4.40
N PHE A 36 4.68 0.39 -3.74
CA PHE A 36 5.86 1.09 -4.20
C PHE A 36 6.36 0.56 -5.56
N THR A 37 6.29 -0.75 -5.79
CA THR A 37 6.62 -1.37 -7.07
C THR A 37 5.66 -0.90 -8.18
N GLU A 38 4.37 -0.79 -7.88
CA GLU A 38 3.36 -0.26 -8.81
C GLU A 38 3.68 1.21 -9.16
N PHE A 39 4.01 2.04 -8.17
CA PHE A 39 4.46 3.41 -8.43
C PHE A 39 5.69 3.46 -9.35
N LEU A 40 6.74 2.67 -9.09
CA LEU A 40 7.92 2.61 -9.94
C LEU A 40 7.58 2.23 -11.39
N SER A 41 6.57 1.39 -11.61
CA SER A 41 6.12 0.96 -12.94
C SER A 41 5.54 2.09 -13.79
N THR A 42 5.10 3.18 -13.16
CA THR A 42 4.58 4.38 -13.83
C THR A 42 5.67 5.31 -14.33
N LEU A 43 6.90 5.17 -13.83
CA LEU A 43 8.00 6.05 -14.18
C LEU A 43 8.52 5.77 -15.60
N ARG A 44 9.02 6.82 -16.24
CA ARG A 44 9.74 6.73 -17.52
C ARG A 44 11.06 7.48 -17.35
N VAL A 45 12.09 6.96 -17.98
CA VAL A 45 13.42 7.54 -17.98
C VAL A 45 13.93 7.59 -19.42
N ASP A 46 14.71 8.59 -19.73
CA ASP A 46 15.17 8.92 -21.07
C ASP A 46 16.46 8.17 -21.51
N SER A 47 16.93 7.22 -20.71
CA SER A 47 18.11 6.42 -21.02
C SER A 47 17.86 4.92 -20.87
N ASP A 48 18.44 4.12 -21.78
CA ASP A 48 18.36 2.65 -21.73
C ASP A 48 18.93 2.08 -20.44
N GLY A 49 20.04 2.63 -19.95
CA GLY A 49 20.64 2.23 -18.68
C GLY A 49 19.71 2.50 -17.49
N GLY A 50 19.08 3.68 -17.45
CA GLY A 50 18.09 4.02 -16.43
C GLY A 50 16.86 3.10 -16.47
N LYS A 51 16.37 2.80 -17.69
CA LYS A 51 15.26 1.86 -17.87
C LYS A 51 15.59 0.48 -17.32
N LEU A 52 16.77 -0.05 -17.63
CA LEU A 52 17.21 -1.36 -17.14
C LEU A 52 17.26 -1.40 -15.60
N VAL A 53 17.74 -0.32 -14.96
CA VAL A 53 17.79 -0.24 -13.48
C VAL A 53 16.39 -0.23 -12.89
N ILE A 54 15.45 0.55 -13.45
CA ILE A 54 14.05 0.58 -12.99
C ILE A 54 13.40 -0.80 -13.15
N ASP A 55 13.50 -1.42 -14.34
CA ASP A 55 12.91 -2.73 -14.63
C ASP A 55 13.44 -3.81 -13.65
N ARG A 56 14.74 -3.79 -13.36
CA ARG A 56 15.34 -4.71 -12.40
C ARG A 56 14.86 -4.46 -10.97
N THR A 57 14.80 -3.20 -10.55
CA THR A 57 14.30 -2.82 -9.21
C THR A 57 12.85 -3.27 -9.01
N ILE A 58 12.00 -3.08 -10.03
CA ILE A 58 10.61 -3.57 -10.02
C ILE A 58 10.57 -5.09 -9.85
N ALA A 59 11.39 -5.82 -10.61
CA ALA A 59 11.42 -7.28 -10.55
C ALA A 59 11.88 -7.78 -9.17
N ASP A 60 12.95 -7.23 -8.61
CA ASP A 60 13.53 -7.64 -7.33
C ASP A 60 12.59 -7.31 -6.15
N LEU A 61 12.04 -6.08 -6.11
CA LEU A 61 11.10 -5.67 -5.09
C LEU A 61 9.77 -6.44 -5.17
N GLY A 62 9.25 -6.65 -6.37
CA GLY A 62 8.02 -7.42 -6.58
C GLY A 62 8.18 -8.87 -6.13
N TRP A 63 9.35 -9.48 -6.42
CA TRP A 63 9.67 -10.81 -5.92
C TRP A 63 9.71 -10.83 -4.38
N LEU A 64 10.39 -9.87 -3.74
CA LEU A 64 10.48 -9.76 -2.29
C LEU A 64 9.10 -9.56 -1.66
N ALA A 65 8.30 -8.62 -2.17
CA ALA A 65 6.93 -8.36 -1.71
C ALA A 65 6.07 -9.63 -1.75
N ASN A 66 6.16 -10.41 -2.83
CA ASN A 66 5.42 -11.67 -2.97
C ASN A 66 5.88 -12.73 -1.97
N LYS A 67 7.19 -12.86 -1.68
CA LYS A 67 7.71 -13.79 -0.67
C LYS A 67 7.24 -13.43 0.74
N ILE A 68 7.18 -12.14 1.05
CA ILE A 68 6.70 -11.64 2.35
C ILE A 68 5.18 -11.86 2.46
N LYS A 69 4.39 -11.46 1.48
CA LYS A 69 2.92 -11.63 1.50
C LYS A 69 2.47 -13.08 1.54
N SER A 70 3.24 -13.99 0.94
CA SER A 70 2.96 -15.43 1.00
C SER A 70 3.37 -16.08 2.32
N GLY A 71 4.04 -15.37 3.21
CA GLY A 71 4.59 -15.92 4.44
C GLY A 71 5.85 -16.77 4.27
N ALA A 72 6.40 -16.83 3.03
CA ALA A 72 7.68 -17.51 2.79
C ALA A 72 8.85 -16.81 3.47
N TYR A 73 8.75 -15.48 3.61
CA TYR A 73 9.66 -14.66 4.40
C TYR A 73 8.86 -13.90 5.46
N MET A 74 9.35 -13.92 6.69
CA MET A 74 8.82 -13.10 7.77
C MET A 74 9.75 -11.92 8.02
N VAL A 75 9.21 -10.72 7.93
CA VAL A 75 9.95 -9.47 8.20
C VAL A 75 9.35 -8.73 9.39
N TYR A 76 10.17 -8.00 10.10
CA TYR A 76 9.74 -7.20 11.25
C TYR A 76 10.67 -6.01 11.45
N ILE A 77 10.16 -4.99 12.14
CA ILE A 77 10.95 -3.83 12.57
C ILE A 77 11.37 -4.09 14.01
N PRO A 78 12.67 -4.29 14.28
CA PRO A 78 13.15 -4.52 15.65
C PRO A 78 12.88 -3.28 16.53
N PRO A 79 12.69 -3.44 17.85
CA PRO A 79 12.30 -2.33 18.72
C PRO A 79 13.20 -1.09 18.65
N HIS A 80 14.51 -1.29 18.49
CA HIS A 80 15.48 -0.19 18.41
C HIS A 80 15.46 0.56 17.08
N GLU A 81 14.82 -0.01 16.03
CA GLU A 81 14.67 0.63 14.71
C GLU A 81 13.30 1.29 14.52
N ARG A 82 12.37 1.17 15.47
CA ARG A 82 11.00 1.67 15.29
C ARG A 82 10.91 3.18 15.07
N THR A 83 11.79 3.95 15.72
CA THR A 83 11.86 5.40 15.53
C THR A 83 12.30 5.74 14.10
N ASN A 84 13.35 5.09 13.62
CA ASN A 84 13.86 5.29 12.26
C ASN A 84 12.83 4.86 11.20
N ALA A 85 12.14 3.75 11.46
CA ALA A 85 11.08 3.27 10.56
C ALA A 85 9.88 4.23 10.51
N LEU A 86 9.47 4.78 11.67
CA LEU A 86 8.39 5.76 11.73
C LEU A 86 8.75 7.04 10.97
N ASP A 87 9.96 7.55 11.17
CA ASP A 87 10.50 8.71 10.46
C ASP A 87 10.47 8.49 8.94
N ALA A 88 11.01 7.36 8.47
CA ALA A 88 11.01 7.02 7.05
C ALA A 88 9.60 6.89 6.44
N LEU A 89 8.62 6.36 7.18
CA LEU A 89 7.24 6.29 6.72
C LEU A 89 6.60 7.68 6.63
N CYS A 90 6.86 8.56 7.61
CA CYS A 90 6.40 9.95 7.57
C CYS A 90 7.03 10.73 6.42
N ASP A 91 8.33 10.58 6.20
CA ASP A 91 9.03 11.21 5.06
C ASP A 91 8.52 10.68 3.71
N GLY A 92 8.17 9.41 3.65
CA GLY A 92 7.51 8.81 2.49
C GLY A 92 6.18 9.51 2.16
N ASP A 93 5.36 9.81 3.16
CA ASP A 93 4.12 10.57 2.98
C ASP A 93 4.39 12.00 2.51
N VAL A 94 5.38 12.69 3.10
CA VAL A 94 5.77 14.05 2.71
C VAL A 94 6.25 14.10 1.27
N THR A 95 7.14 13.19 0.87
CA THR A 95 7.70 13.14 -0.48
C THR A 95 6.65 12.72 -1.51
N GLY A 96 5.78 11.79 -1.18
CA GLY A 96 4.63 11.39 -2.01
C GLY A 96 3.66 12.56 -2.24
N ASN A 97 3.32 13.32 -1.19
CA ASN A 97 2.53 14.55 -1.30
C ASN A 97 3.22 15.58 -2.20
N GLY A 98 4.55 15.71 -2.08
CA GLY A 98 5.36 16.59 -2.92
C GLY A 98 5.28 16.25 -4.40
N ILE A 99 5.35 14.97 -4.76
CA ILE A 99 5.18 14.49 -6.13
C ILE A 99 3.80 14.91 -6.67
N CYS A 100 2.73 14.60 -5.93
CA CYS A 100 1.37 14.96 -6.34
C CYS A 100 1.19 16.46 -6.53
N TYR A 101 1.74 17.27 -5.61
CA TYR A 101 1.70 18.73 -5.71
C TYR A 101 2.38 19.25 -6.99
N LEU A 102 3.59 18.74 -7.28
CA LEU A 102 4.36 19.18 -8.46
C LEU A 102 3.71 18.76 -9.79
N TYR A 103 3.02 17.62 -9.81
CA TYR A 103 2.22 17.18 -10.97
C TYR A 103 0.80 17.74 -10.99
N LYS A 104 0.40 18.57 -10.01
CA LYS A 104 -0.93 19.17 -9.88
C LYS A 104 -2.07 18.16 -9.72
N MET A 105 -1.78 16.98 -9.18
CA MET A 105 -2.77 15.94 -8.88
C MET A 105 -3.53 16.29 -7.59
N ASP A 106 -4.84 16.11 -7.54
CA ASP A 106 -5.64 16.26 -6.32
C ASP A 106 -5.57 15.01 -5.43
N LYS A 107 -4.42 14.87 -4.75
CA LYS A 107 -4.19 13.74 -3.84
C LYS A 107 -5.19 13.70 -2.68
N ARG A 108 -5.68 14.85 -2.21
CA ARG A 108 -6.63 14.89 -1.09
C ARG A 108 -7.93 14.17 -1.43
N THR A 109 -8.49 14.47 -2.60
CA THR A 109 -9.71 13.78 -3.10
C THR A 109 -9.40 12.34 -3.47
N ALA A 110 -8.24 12.07 -4.08
CA ALA A 110 -7.80 10.72 -4.42
C ALA A 110 -7.72 9.81 -3.18
N ASP A 111 -7.11 10.27 -2.08
CA ASP A 111 -7.02 9.52 -0.82
C ASP A 111 -8.40 9.11 -0.30
N GLN A 112 -9.38 10.03 -0.33
CA GLN A 112 -10.74 9.69 0.10
C GLN A 112 -11.38 8.63 -0.79
N ARG A 113 -11.28 8.78 -2.12
CA ARG A 113 -11.84 7.79 -3.06
C ARG A 113 -11.20 6.40 -2.91
N VAL A 114 -9.88 6.34 -2.67
CA VAL A 114 -9.17 5.08 -2.43
C VAL A 114 -9.61 4.43 -1.12
N LEU A 115 -9.76 5.22 -0.05
CA LEU A 115 -10.25 4.72 1.23
C LEU A 115 -11.71 4.23 1.10
N ASP A 116 -12.57 4.95 0.38
CA ASP A 116 -13.95 4.52 0.12
C ASP A 116 -14.00 3.20 -0.68
N ALA A 117 -13.12 3.04 -1.68
CA ALA A 117 -13.00 1.80 -2.42
C ALA A 117 -12.46 0.64 -1.56
N ASN A 118 -11.62 0.91 -0.57
CA ASN A 118 -11.20 -0.10 0.41
C ASN A 118 -12.33 -0.47 1.37
N ASP A 119 -13.07 0.50 1.89
CA ASP A 119 -14.23 0.26 2.74
C ASP A 119 -15.30 -0.58 1.99
N ALA A 120 -15.49 -0.34 0.69
CA ALA A 120 -16.39 -1.11 -0.18
C ALA A 120 -15.97 -2.59 -0.41
N LYS A 121 -14.80 -3.01 0.07
CA LYS A 121 -14.43 -4.45 0.13
C LYS A 121 -15.09 -5.19 1.29
N LEU A 122 -15.67 -4.47 2.24
CA LEU A 122 -16.39 -5.05 3.36
C LEU A 122 -17.87 -5.20 3.00
N VAL A 123 -18.39 -6.43 3.05
CA VAL A 123 -19.81 -6.73 2.90
C VAL A 123 -20.40 -6.92 4.30
N ASP A 124 -21.36 -6.10 4.69
CA ASP A 124 -21.94 -6.08 6.04
C ASP A 124 -20.86 -5.94 7.14
N GLY A 125 -19.86 -5.10 6.87
CA GLY A 125 -18.73 -4.83 7.78
C GLY A 125 -17.71 -5.96 7.89
N LYS A 126 -17.75 -6.98 7.00
CA LYS A 126 -16.84 -8.13 7.01
C LYS A 126 -16.10 -8.27 5.68
N PRO A 127 -14.82 -8.66 5.70
CA PRO A 127 -14.07 -8.89 4.47
C PRO A 127 -14.54 -10.14 3.75
N VAL A 128 -14.54 -10.11 2.43
CA VAL A 128 -14.59 -11.32 1.61
C VAL A 128 -13.20 -11.94 1.61
N LEU A 129 -13.04 -13.11 2.22
CA LEU A 129 -11.74 -13.79 2.29
C LEU A 129 -11.59 -14.78 1.15
N LEU A 130 -10.46 -14.68 0.45
CA LEU A 130 -10.00 -15.66 -0.54
C LEU A 130 -9.16 -16.75 0.15
N PRO A 131 -8.88 -17.90 -0.54
CA PRO A 131 -7.97 -18.91 -0.02
C PRO A 131 -6.62 -18.29 0.42
N GLY A 132 -6.14 -18.67 1.61
CA GLY A 132 -4.95 -18.08 2.23
C GLY A 132 -5.19 -16.78 3.01
N GLY A 133 -6.46 -16.38 3.24
CA GLY A 133 -6.78 -15.21 4.08
C GLY A 133 -6.57 -13.86 3.41
N LYS A 134 -6.38 -13.84 2.10
CA LYS A 134 -6.31 -12.60 1.32
C LYS A 134 -7.68 -11.94 1.25
N ILE A 135 -7.75 -10.63 1.46
CA ILE A 135 -8.97 -9.85 1.29
C ILE A 135 -9.30 -9.79 -0.20
N GLY A 136 -10.48 -10.33 -0.56
CA GLY A 136 -11.00 -10.35 -1.92
C GLY A 136 -11.76 -9.07 -2.26
N LYS A 137 -12.14 -9.00 -3.53
CA LYS A 137 -13.02 -7.96 -4.06
C LYS A 137 -14.42 -8.58 -4.19
N PRO A 138 -15.46 -8.06 -3.52
CA PRO A 138 -16.81 -8.57 -3.67
C PRO A 138 -17.34 -8.36 -5.08
N GLU A 139 -18.40 -9.07 -5.42
CA GLU A 139 -19.09 -8.89 -6.70
C GLU A 139 -19.52 -7.43 -6.88
N GLY A 140 -19.28 -6.87 -8.07
CA GLY A 140 -19.60 -5.47 -8.38
C GLY A 140 -18.62 -4.44 -7.79
N TRP A 141 -17.61 -4.84 -7.03
CA TRP A 141 -16.60 -3.90 -6.54
C TRP A 141 -15.85 -3.20 -7.68
N LYS A 142 -15.65 -1.89 -7.52
CA LYS A 142 -14.88 -1.08 -8.46
C LYS A 142 -13.74 -0.38 -7.76
N ALA A 143 -12.60 -0.29 -8.43
CA ALA A 143 -11.50 0.56 -7.99
C ALA A 143 -11.93 2.03 -7.98
N ALA A 144 -11.23 2.85 -7.20
CA ALA A 144 -11.40 4.29 -7.24
C ALA A 144 -11.12 4.84 -8.65
N ASP A 145 -12.04 5.65 -9.17
CA ASP A 145 -11.78 6.41 -10.39
C ASP A 145 -11.06 7.72 -10.01
N LEU A 146 -9.86 7.89 -10.54
CA LEU A 146 -8.98 9.04 -10.26
C LEU A 146 -8.73 9.88 -11.52
N THR A 147 -9.40 9.58 -12.63
CA THR A 147 -9.11 10.18 -13.94
C THR A 147 -9.36 11.69 -14.03
N ASP A 148 -10.26 12.21 -13.20
CA ASP A 148 -10.58 13.64 -13.12
C ASP A 148 -9.70 14.43 -12.14
N LEU A 149 -8.71 13.78 -11.52
CA LEU A 149 -7.87 14.36 -10.46
C LEU A 149 -6.42 14.64 -10.91
N ILE A 150 -6.11 14.45 -12.20
CA ILE A 150 -4.76 14.56 -12.78
C ILE A 150 -4.65 15.71 -13.78
#